data_f2270a2462ab944ce3113650293717fa
#
_entry.id   f2270a2462ab944ce3113650293717fa
#
_cell.length_a   1.000
_cell.length_b   1.000
_cell.length_c   1.000
_cell.angle_alpha   90.00
_cell.angle_beta   90.00
_cell.angle_gamma   90.00
#
_symmetry.space_group_name_H-M   'P 1'
#
loop_
_entity.id
_entity.type
_entity.pdbx_description
1 polymer ?
#
loop_
_entity_poly.entity_id
_entity_poly.type
_entity_poly.pdbx_seq_one_letter_code
_entity_poly.pdbx_strand_id
1 'polypeptide(L)'
;MINSSDLAAAMHRGIEFNRVCRVRDGAEVINRLLVDEEQKQATLTYFCDDDARELQHSVLCNLAMWMRFNGWLIDQHIDVTSAHCAGPQPRFMAGIRHFFHCPVEFGQPVNSVTFSARHLESALVRGEEDLGEFLKLAPYYMVIEPQASTVSITHRIRHILGDDFRQELPSFEELTGLLNMSARTLRRRLEKEGTSYQRIKDNARRDMAISMLSRDGMTVSEVAELVGFSDPSAFHRSFKKWTGQSPG
;
A
#
# COMPACT_ATOMS: atom_id res chain seq x y z
N MET A 1 -18.23 -1.59 9.94
CA MET A 1 -16.88 -1.53 10.52
C MET A 1 -16.56 -0.12 11.03
N ILE A 2 -16.70 0.92 10.24
CA ILE A 2 -16.35 2.32 10.59
C ILE A 2 -17.01 2.83 11.89
N ASN A 3 -18.24 2.44 12.17
CA ASN A 3 -18.98 2.82 13.39
C ASN A 3 -18.74 1.83 14.55
N SER A 4 -17.55 1.27 14.67
CA SER A 4 -17.16 0.41 15.78
C SER A 4 -16.36 1.18 16.83
N SER A 5 -16.37 0.73 18.09
CA SER A 5 -15.63 1.38 19.19
C SER A 5 -14.12 1.24 19.02
N ASP A 6 -13.70 0.08 18.57
CA ASP A 6 -12.30 -0.34 18.48
C ASP A 6 -12.10 -1.31 17.32
N LEU A 7 -10.84 -1.66 17.07
CA LEU A 7 -10.48 -2.53 15.96
C LEU A 7 -11.06 -3.95 16.13
N ALA A 8 -11.10 -4.49 17.33
CA ALA A 8 -11.67 -5.82 17.57
C ALA A 8 -13.14 -5.87 17.13
N ALA A 9 -13.95 -4.91 17.55
CA ALA A 9 -15.34 -4.79 17.16
C ALA A 9 -15.50 -4.60 15.63
N ALA A 10 -14.61 -3.80 15.00
CA ALA A 10 -14.61 -3.62 13.55
C ALA A 10 -14.29 -4.93 12.80
N MET A 11 -13.29 -5.67 13.24
CA MET A 11 -12.92 -6.96 12.65
C MET A 11 -14.04 -7.99 12.80
N HIS A 12 -14.66 -8.10 13.98
CA HIS A 12 -15.80 -8.99 14.19
C HIS A 12 -16.97 -8.67 13.26
N ARG A 13 -17.33 -7.39 13.09
CA ARG A 13 -18.38 -6.99 12.13
C ARG A 13 -18.00 -7.35 10.68
N GLY A 14 -16.74 -7.23 10.31
CA GLY A 14 -16.26 -7.65 9.00
C GLY A 14 -16.35 -9.16 8.79
N ILE A 15 -16.04 -9.95 9.83
CA ILE A 15 -16.18 -11.42 9.82
C ILE A 15 -17.66 -11.80 9.63
N GLU A 16 -18.57 -11.21 10.40
CA GLU A 16 -19.99 -11.48 10.27
C GLU A 16 -20.54 -11.07 8.90
N PHE A 17 -20.11 -9.92 8.37
CA PHE A 17 -20.48 -9.50 7.02
C PHE A 17 -20.02 -10.51 5.96
N ASN A 18 -18.77 -10.97 6.04
CA ASN A 18 -18.27 -11.98 5.12
C ASN A 18 -19.05 -13.29 5.22
N ARG A 19 -19.41 -13.72 6.43
CA ARG A 19 -20.23 -14.91 6.65
C ARG A 19 -21.59 -14.83 5.95
N VAL A 20 -22.24 -13.66 6.00
CA VAL A 20 -23.55 -13.45 5.36
C VAL A 20 -23.44 -13.32 3.84
N CYS A 21 -22.42 -12.61 3.34
CA CYS A 21 -22.30 -12.29 1.92
C CYS A 21 -21.70 -13.42 1.07
N ARG A 22 -20.97 -14.37 1.68
CA ARG A 22 -20.25 -15.43 0.94
C ARG A 22 -20.86 -16.82 1.08
N VAL A 23 -22.13 -16.91 1.41
CA VAL A 23 -22.88 -18.16 1.20
C VAL A 23 -23.12 -18.31 -0.31
N ARG A 24 -22.15 -18.89 -1.00
CA ARG A 24 -22.25 -19.20 -2.43
C ARG A 24 -22.10 -20.70 -2.61
N ASP A 25 -23.09 -21.31 -3.22
CA ASP A 25 -23.09 -22.73 -3.67
C ASP A 25 -22.80 -23.78 -2.57
N GLY A 26 -23.16 -23.48 -1.30
CA GLY A 26 -23.01 -24.43 -0.18
C GLY A 26 -21.62 -24.47 0.46
N ALA A 27 -20.65 -23.69 -0.04
CA ALA A 27 -19.35 -23.56 0.61
C ALA A 27 -19.43 -22.58 1.80
N GLU A 28 -19.08 -23.05 2.99
CA GLU A 28 -19.03 -22.22 4.19
C GLU A 28 -17.69 -21.50 4.25
N VAL A 29 -17.70 -20.16 4.17
CA VAL A 29 -16.53 -19.34 4.41
C VAL A 29 -16.45 -18.98 5.88
N ILE A 30 -15.44 -19.50 6.56
CA ILE A 30 -15.27 -19.28 8.00
C ILE A 30 -14.04 -18.41 8.22
N ASN A 31 -14.28 -17.16 8.61
CA ASN A 31 -13.24 -16.30 9.15
C ASN A 31 -13.31 -16.34 10.67
N ARG A 32 -12.18 -16.45 11.34
CA ARG A 32 -12.11 -16.40 12.80
C ARG A 32 -10.95 -15.51 13.23
N LEU A 33 -11.22 -14.70 14.26
CA LEU A 33 -10.21 -13.97 14.99
C LEU A 33 -9.96 -14.71 16.30
N LEU A 34 -8.75 -15.22 16.48
CA LEU A 34 -8.31 -15.92 17.69
C LEU A 34 -7.31 -15.02 18.40
N VAL A 35 -7.44 -14.90 19.72
CA VAL A 35 -6.52 -14.10 20.55
C VAL A 35 -5.82 -15.03 21.52
N ASP A 36 -4.50 -14.98 21.53
CA ASP A 36 -3.64 -15.64 22.50
C ASP A 36 -3.15 -14.58 23.50
N GLU A 37 -3.75 -14.61 24.69
CA GLU A 37 -3.46 -13.63 25.74
C GLU A 37 -2.06 -13.81 26.32
N GLU A 38 -1.52 -15.04 26.36
CA GLU A 38 -0.18 -15.33 26.89
C GLU A 38 0.91 -14.76 25.96
N GLN A 39 0.77 -14.98 24.67
CA GLN A 39 1.70 -14.50 23.65
C GLN A 39 1.40 -13.07 23.19
N LYS A 40 0.27 -12.50 23.61
CA LYS A 40 -0.22 -11.19 23.17
C LYS A 40 -0.33 -11.09 21.65
N GLN A 41 -0.78 -12.16 21.04
CA GLN A 41 -0.93 -12.28 19.60
C GLN A 41 -2.40 -12.48 19.22
N ALA A 42 -2.75 -12.01 18.03
CA ALA A 42 -4.03 -12.26 17.41
C ALA A 42 -3.81 -12.93 16.06
N THR A 43 -4.60 -13.95 15.75
CA THR A 43 -4.55 -14.67 14.49
C THR A 43 -5.88 -14.57 13.78
N LEU A 44 -5.87 -14.01 12.58
CA LEU A 44 -7.02 -14.00 11.69
C LEU A 44 -6.89 -15.16 10.73
N THR A 45 -7.87 -16.08 10.77
CA THR A 45 -7.93 -17.24 9.87
C THR A 45 -8.97 -17.02 8.79
N TYR A 46 -8.74 -17.61 7.64
CA TYR A 46 -9.70 -17.68 6.54
C TYR A 46 -9.74 -19.12 6.02
N PHE A 47 -10.85 -19.76 6.22
CA PHE A 47 -11.15 -21.09 5.70
C PHE A 47 -12.19 -20.99 4.59
N CYS A 48 -11.93 -21.65 3.47
CA CYS A 48 -12.89 -21.83 2.39
C CYS A 48 -12.85 -23.29 2.00
N ASP A 49 -14.00 -23.93 1.96
CA ASP A 49 -14.17 -25.36 1.63
C ASP A 49 -14.01 -25.63 0.12
N ASP A 50 -13.58 -24.64 -0.64
CA ASP A 50 -13.37 -24.79 -2.06
C ASP A 50 -12.03 -25.47 -2.33
N ASP A 51 -12.07 -26.66 -2.97
CA ASP A 51 -10.91 -27.50 -3.35
C ASP A 51 -9.96 -26.80 -4.38
N ALA A 52 -10.28 -25.61 -4.81
CA ALA A 52 -9.48 -24.85 -5.77
C ALA A 52 -8.16 -24.38 -5.15
N ARG A 53 -7.15 -25.26 -5.12
CA ARG A 53 -5.80 -24.97 -4.61
C ARG A 53 -5.17 -23.72 -5.23
N GLU A 54 -5.56 -23.38 -6.46
CA GLU A 54 -5.09 -22.18 -7.17
C GLU A 54 -5.60 -20.88 -6.56
N LEU A 55 -6.76 -20.90 -5.87
CA LEU A 55 -7.33 -19.73 -5.21
C LEU A 55 -6.70 -19.41 -3.84
N GLN A 56 -5.97 -20.33 -3.23
CA GLN A 56 -5.42 -20.14 -1.89
C GLN A 56 -4.44 -18.98 -1.80
N HIS A 57 -3.66 -18.71 -2.84
CA HIS A 57 -2.79 -17.54 -2.89
C HIS A 57 -3.57 -16.23 -2.94
N SER A 58 -4.69 -16.21 -3.67
CA SER A 58 -5.59 -15.05 -3.73
C SER A 58 -6.25 -14.80 -2.37
N VAL A 59 -6.61 -15.87 -1.64
CA VAL A 59 -7.14 -15.79 -0.27
C VAL A 59 -6.10 -15.17 0.67
N LEU A 60 -4.85 -15.60 0.59
CA LEU A 60 -3.78 -15.04 1.42
C LEU A 60 -3.54 -13.56 1.09
N CYS A 61 -3.54 -13.17 -0.19
CA CYS A 61 -3.44 -11.77 -0.60
C CYS A 61 -4.65 -10.95 -0.09
N ASN A 62 -5.86 -11.52 -0.09
CA ASN A 62 -7.04 -10.87 0.48
C ASN A 62 -6.89 -10.63 1.99
N LEU A 63 -6.31 -11.58 2.74
CA LEU A 63 -6.00 -11.38 4.16
C LEU A 63 -5.03 -10.21 4.35
N ALA A 64 -3.99 -10.11 3.54
CA ALA A 64 -3.06 -8.99 3.60
C ALA A 64 -3.75 -7.65 3.33
N MET A 65 -4.60 -7.60 2.30
CA MET A 65 -5.39 -6.39 2.00
C MET A 65 -6.32 -6.03 3.15
N TRP A 66 -6.93 -7.04 3.78
CA TRP A 66 -7.80 -6.82 4.93
C TRP A 66 -7.02 -6.26 6.13
N MET A 67 -5.82 -6.76 6.38
CA MET A 67 -4.93 -6.20 7.41
C MET A 67 -4.56 -4.73 7.12
N ARG A 68 -4.32 -4.37 5.86
CA ARG A 68 -4.07 -2.98 5.46
C ARG A 68 -5.29 -2.08 5.69
N PHE A 69 -6.48 -2.56 5.34
CA PHE A 69 -7.71 -1.82 5.62
C PHE A 69 -7.93 -1.61 7.12
N ASN A 70 -7.70 -2.63 7.93
CA ASN A 70 -7.80 -2.51 9.39
C ASN A 70 -6.75 -1.54 9.96
N GLY A 71 -5.52 -1.54 9.42
CA GLY A 71 -4.51 -0.54 9.76
C GLY A 71 -4.93 0.88 9.41
N TRP A 72 -5.57 1.06 8.25
CA TRP A 72 -6.14 2.35 7.85
C TRP A 72 -7.22 2.84 8.81
N LEU A 73 -8.11 1.95 9.29
CA LEU A 73 -9.16 2.31 10.24
C LEU A 73 -8.63 2.92 11.54
N ILE A 74 -7.48 2.46 12.03
CA ILE A 74 -6.85 2.90 13.28
C ILE A 74 -5.68 3.86 13.07
N ASP A 75 -5.38 4.23 11.82
CA ASP A 75 -4.21 5.05 11.42
C ASP A 75 -2.87 4.49 11.95
N GLN A 76 -2.73 3.16 11.98
CA GLN A 76 -1.52 2.47 12.41
C GLN A 76 -1.16 1.36 11.42
N HIS A 77 0.15 1.09 11.29
CA HIS A 77 0.60 -0.11 10.60
C HIS A 77 0.41 -1.33 11.51
N ILE A 78 -0.21 -2.38 10.98
CA ILE A 78 -0.34 -3.66 11.67
C ILE A 78 0.69 -4.61 11.07
N ASP A 79 1.80 -4.79 11.79
CA ASP A 79 2.84 -5.72 11.39
C ASP A 79 2.34 -7.15 11.50
N VAL A 80 2.26 -7.84 10.36
CA VAL A 80 2.03 -9.27 10.32
C VAL A 80 3.35 -9.97 10.66
N THR A 81 3.34 -10.75 11.71
CA THR A 81 4.53 -11.46 12.22
C THR A 81 4.74 -12.83 11.57
N SER A 82 3.65 -13.48 11.15
CA SER A 82 3.69 -14.71 10.37
C SER A 82 2.44 -14.84 9.49
N ALA A 83 2.58 -15.55 8.37
CA ALA A 83 1.48 -15.84 7.47
C ALA A 83 1.53 -17.31 7.04
N HIS A 84 0.36 -17.97 7.03
CA HIS A 84 0.19 -19.35 6.60
C HIS A 84 -0.69 -19.41 5.36
N CYS A 85 -0.31 -20.23 4.40
CA CYS A 85 -1.05 -20.47 3.18
C CYS A 85 -1.43 -21.95 3.05
N ALA A 86 -2.69 -22.26 2.84
CA ALA A 86 -3.17 -23.62 2.64
C ALA A 86 -2.73 -24.19 1.26
N GLY A 87 -2.42 -23.32 0.30
CA GLY A 87 -1.94 -23.69 -1.01
C GLY A 87 -0.46 -24.09 -1.06
N PRO A 88 -0.03 -24.73 -2.14
CA PRO A 88 1.38 -25.05 -2.37
C PRO A 88 2.21 -23.79 -2.58
N GLN A 89 3.52 -23.90 -2.36
CA GLN A 89 4.42 -22.79 -2.64
C GLN A 89 4.39 -22.44 -4.15
N PRO A 90 4.08 -21.18 -4.52
CA PRO A 90 4.04 -20.79 -5.92
C PRO A 90 5.44 -20.70 -6.52
N ARG A 91 5.54 -20.86 -7.84
CA ARG A 91 6.83 -20.70 -8.56
C ARG A 91 7.39 -19.29 -8.47
N PHE A 92 6.52 -18.29 -8.35
CA PHE A 92 6.89 -16.86 -8.26
C PHE A 92 6.47 -16.28 -6.90
N MET A 93 7.46 -16.05 -6.05
CA MET A 93 7.25 -15.50 -4.69
C MET A 93 7.20 -13.97 -4.63
N ALA A 94 7.60 -13.27 -5.72
CA ALA A 94 7.74 -11.82 -5.68
C ALA A 94 6.46 -11.09 -5.27
N GLY A 95 5.30 -11.48 -5.81
CA GLY A 95 4.01 -10.89 -5.46
C GLY A 95 3.64 -11.12 -3.99
N ILE A 96 3.83 -12.34 -3.48
CA ILE A 96 3.50 -12.66 -2.08
C ILE A 96 4.43 -11.92 -1.12
N ARG A 97 5.74 -11.87 -1.41
CA ARG A 97 6.72 -11.13 -0.62
C ARG A 97 6.44 -9.62 -0.57
N HIS A 98 5.82 -9.09 -1.62
CA HIS A 98 5.40 -7.70 -1.65
C HIS A 98 4.28 -7.40 -0.63
N PHE A 99 3.38 -8.36 -0.40
CA PHE A 99 2.29 -8.21 0.57
C PHE A 99 2.72 -8.47 2.00
N PHE A 100 3.69 -9.36 2.20
CA PHE A 100 4.12 -9.81 3.53
C PHE A 100 5.61 -9.56 3.73
N HIS A 101 5.94 -8.82 4.78
CA HIS A 101 7.32 -8.58 5.24
C HIS A 101 7.75 -9.60 6.30
N CYS A 102 7.03 -10.71 6.40
CA CYS A 102 7.26 -11.81 7.32
C CYS A 102 7.42 -13.13 6.56
N PRO A 103 7.91 -14.20 7.23
CA PRO A 103 7.89 -15.54 6.68
C PRO A 103 6.47 -15.98 6.30
N VAL A 104 6.33 -16.62 5.13
CA VAL A 104 5.08 -17.25 4.67
C VAL A 104 5.32 -18.73 4.57
N GLU A 105 4.55 -19.51 5.32
CA GLU A 105 4.59 -20.97 5.30
C GLU A 105 3.47 -21.52 4.41
N PHE A 106 3.79 -22.47 3.53
CA PHE A 106 2.87 -23.07 2.57
C PHE A 106 2.47 -24.48 2.98
N GLY A 107 1.38 -24.99 2.41
CA GLY A 107 0.87 -26.33 2.68
C GLY A 107 0.25 -26.45 4.09
N GLN A 108 -0.18 -25.35 4.67
CA GLN A 108 -0.78 -25.30 5.99
C GLN A 108 -2.27 -25.69 5.96
N PRO A 109 -2.87 -26.09 7.09
CA PRO A 109 -4.30 -26.47 7.13
C PRO A 109 -5.27 -25.35 6.74
N VAL A 110 -4.90 -24.09 7.03
CA VAL A 110 -5.73 -22.89 6.77
C VAL A 110 -4.88 -21.70 6.35
N ASN A 111 -5.51 -20.76 5.67
CA ASN A 111 -4.88 -19.46 5.44
C ASN A 111 -5.02 -18.61 6.69
N SER A 112 -3.93 -18.02 7.17
CA SER A 112 -3.95 -17.17 8.36
C SER A 112 -2.86 -16.12 8.34
N VAL A 113 -3.09 -15.06 9.11
CA VAL A 113 -2.11 -14.03 9.43
C VAL A 113 -2.11 -13.79 10.93
N THR A 114 -0.91 -13.69 11.52
CA THR A 114 -0.73 -13.42 12.94
C THR A 114 -0.11 -12.03 13.12
N PHE A 115 -0.58 -11.30 14.11
CA PHE A 115 -0.16 -9.93 14.43
C PHE A 115 -0.28 -9.67 15.93
N SER A 116 0.25 -8.53 16.41
CA SER A 116 0.17 -8.17 17.84
C SER A 116 -1.26 -7.84 18.25
N ALA A 117 -1.76 -8.50 19.29
CA ALA A 117 -3.11 -8.30 19.85
C ALA A 117 -3.34 -6.86 20.36
N ARG A 118 -2.28 -6.10 20.68
CA ARG A 118 -2.36 -4.69 21.12
C ARG A 118 -3.17 -3.80 20.19
N HIS A 119 -3.18 -4.11 18.89
CA HIS A 119 -3.90 -3.31 17.90
C HIS A 119 -5.42 -3.46 18.02
N LEU A 120 -5.90 -4.57 18.61
CA LEU A 120 -7.34 -4.83 18.74
C LEU A 120 -8.05 -3.81 19.63
N GLU A 121 -7.34 -3.24 20.60
CA GLU A 121 -7.85 -2.22 21.53
C GLU A 121 -7.78 -0.79 20.97
N SER A 122 -7.19 -0.62 19.78
CA SER A 122 -7.06 0.70 19.18
C SER A 122 -8.42 1.26 18.75
N ALA A 123 -8.73 2.48 19.17
CA ALA A 123 -9.92 3.19 18.72
C ALA A 123 -9.85 3.47 17.20
N LEU A 124 -10.98 3.43 16.54
CA LEU A 124 -11.07 3.84 15.14
C LEU A 124 -10.94 5.36 15.03
N VAL A 125 -10.11 5.80 14.08
CA VAL A 125 -9.88 7.23 13.81
C VAL A 125 -10.43 7.67 12.46
N ARG A 126 -10.98 6.74 11.67
CA ARG A 126 -11.59 7.00 10.35
C ARG A 126 -13.11 6.94 10.44
N GLY A 127 -13.76 7.91 9.79
CA GLY A 127 -15.21 8.00 9.70
C GLY A 127 -15.75 7.80 8.28
N GLU A 128 -17.05 8.03 8.12
CA GLU A 128 -17.73 7.89 6.82
C GLU A 128 -17.18 8.87 5.77
N GLU A 129 -16.76 10.06 6.18
CA GLU A 129 -16.16 11.06 5.28
C GLU A 129 -14.84 10.57 4.67
N ASP A 130 -14.01 9.88 5.47
CA ASP A 130 -12.74 9.30 5.02
C ASP A 130 -12.94 8.13 4.06
N LEU A 131 -14.06 7.40 4.18
CA LEU A 131 -14.35 6.22 3.36
C LEU A 131 -14.48 6.59 1.89
N GLY A 132 -15.11 7.71 1.56
CA GLY A 132 -15.29 8.17 0.19
C GLY A 132 -13.94 8.44 -0.51
N GLU A 133 -12.98 9.02 0.20
CA GLU A 133 -11.62 9.23 -0.30
C GLU A 133 -10.86 7.89 -0.39
N PHE A 134 -10.97 7.06 0.64
CA PHE A 134 -10.35 5.73 0.65
C PHE A 134 -10.80 4.88 -0.53
N LEU A 135 -12.10 4.81 -0.83
CA LEU A 135 -12.62 3.98 -1.92
C LEU A 135 -12.12 4.41 -3.31
N LYS A 136 -11.87 5.69 -3.52
CA LYS A 136 -11.28 6.20 -4.77
C LYS A 136 -9.85 5.72 -4.97
N LEU A 137 -9.12 5.55 -3.89
CA LEU A 137 -7.70 5.21 -3.85
C LEU A 137 -7.46 3.77 -3.37
N ALA A 138 -8.52 3.02 -3.02
CA ALA A 138 -8.43 1.69 -2.42
C ALA A 138 -7.57 0.70 -3.23
N PRO A 139 -7.67 0.58 -4.56
CA PRO A 139 -6.84 -0.33 -5.33
C PRO A 139 -5.34 -0.06 -5.10
N TYR A 140 -4.99 1.20 -5.01
CA TYR A 140 -3.63 1.65 -4.76
C TYR A 140 -3.17 1.33 -3.33
N TYR A 141 -3.94 1.75 -2.32
CA TYR A 141 -3.63 1.48 -0.91
C TYR A 141 -3.55 0.00 -0.57
N MET A 142 -4.41 -0.79 -1.20
CA MET A 142 -4.52 -2.21 -0.93
C MET A 142 -3.40 -3.03 -1.57
N VAL A 143 -2.87 -2.60 -2.73
CA VAL A 143 -1.94 -3.40 -3.54
C VAL A 143 -0.50 -2.89 -3.45
N ILE A 144 -0.27 -1.58 -3.45
CA ILE A 144 1.07 -1.02 -3.68
C ILE A 144 1.83 -0.72 -2.39
N GLU A 145 1.16 -0.41 -1.27
CA GLU A 145 1.85 0.02 -0.05
C GLU A 145 1.59 -0.87 1.16
N PRO A 146 2.64 -1.45 1.77
CA PRO A 146 2.50 -2.18 3.04
C PRO A 146 2.34 -1.28 4.27
N GLN A 147 2.52 0.03 4.17
CA GLN A 147 2.50 0.97 5.30
C GLN A 147 1.36 1.97 5.22
N ALA A 148 0.12 1.47 5.30
CA ALA A 148 -1.07 2.32 5.19
C ALA A 148 -1.40 3.16 6.44
N SER A 149 -0.63 3.09 7.50
CA SER A 149 -0.85 3.96 8.67
C SER A 149 -0.33 5.39 8.50
N THR A 150 0.53 5.59 7.52
CA THR A 150 0.83 6.88 6.96
C THR A 150 1.08 6.66 5.49
N VAL A 151 0.06 6.77 4.65
CA VAL A 151 0.37 7.07 3.27
C VAL A 151 1.21 8.33 3.36
N SER A 152 2.51 8.12 3.26
CA SER A 152 3.50 9.17 3.30
C SER A 152 2.98 10.26 2.39
N ILE A 153 2.92 11.48 2.87
CA ILE A 153 2.46 12.59 2.04
C ILE A 153 3.29 12.65 0.75
N THR A 154 4.55 12.22 0.83
CA THR A 154 5.46 11.99 -0.29
C THR A 154 4.85 11.05 -1.31
N HIS A 155 4.24 9.97 -0.88
CA HIS A 155 3.67 8.96 -1.76
C HIS A 155 2.37 9.45 -2.43
N ARG A 156 1.48 10.09 -1.68
CA ARG A 156 0.28 10.74 -2.24
C ARG A 156 0.67 11.76 -3.33
N ILE A 157 1.72 12.53 -3.08
CA ILE A 157 2.25 13.49 -4.05
C ILE A 157 2.81 12.78 -5.28
N ARG A 158 3.58 11.71 -5.14
CA ARG A 158 4.09 10.94 -6.29
C ARG A 158 2.96 10.40 -7.17
N HIS A 159 1.88 9.93 -6.55
CA HIS A 159 0.69 9.48 -7.28
C HIS A 159 0.02 10.62 -8.06
N ILE A 160 -0.11 11.80 -7.45
CA ILE A 160 -0.68 12.99 -8.12
C ILE A 160 0.21 13.43 -9.29
N LEU A 161 1.54 13.35 -9.14
CA LEU A 161 2.48 13.68 -10.21
C LEU A 161 2.39 12.73 -11.40
N GLY A 162 1.98 11.47 -11.18
CA GLY A 162 1.90 10.44 -12.23
C GLY A 162 3.25 10.15 -12.89
N ASP A 163 3.17 9.58 -14.09
CA ASP A 163 4.33 9.18 -14.90
C ASP A 163 4.51 10.03 -16.17
N ASP A 164 3.70 11.07 -16.40
CA ASP A 164 3.83 11.97 -17.54
C ASP A 164 4.36 13.35 -17.12
N PHE A 165 5.67 13.54 -17.24
CA PHE A 165 6.36 14.79 -16.87
C PHE A 165 6.47 15.80 -18.02
N ARG A 166 5.91 15.52 -19.20
CA ARG A 166 5.83 16.46 -20.32
C ARG A 166 4.83 17.57 -20.05
N GLN A 167 3.83 17.29 -19.22
CA GLN A 167 2.86 18.27 -18.77
C GLN A 167 3.42 19.09 -17.61
N GLU A 168 2.89 20.29 -17.43
CA GLU A 168 3.22 21.12 -16.29
C GLU A 168 2.78 20.45 -14.99
N LEU A 169 3.73 20.21 -14.09
CA LEU A 169 3.45 19.60 -12.81
C LEU A 169 2.73 20.61 -11.91
N PRO A 170 1.77 20.15 -11.07
CA PRO A 170 1.04 21.04 -10.18
C PRO A 170 1.99 21.95 -9.38
N SER A 171 1.60 23.20 -9.21
CA SER A 171 2.23 24.09 -8.23
C SER A 171 2.02 23.58 -6.82
N PHE A 172 2.75 24.12 -5.85
CA PHE A 172 2.57 23.74 -4.45
C PHE A 172 1.16 24.13 -3.94
N GLU A 173 0.62 25.24 -4.41
CA GLU A 173 -0.71 25.74 -4.09
C GLU A 173 -1.81 24.82 -4.66
N GLU A 174 -1.71 24.42 -5.92
CA GLU A 174 -2.63 23.47 -6.53
C GLU A 174 -2.58 22.11 -5.83
N LEU A 175 -1.38 21.68 -5.44
CA LEU A 175 -1.19 20.45 -4.68
C LEU A 175 -1.91 20.50 -3.32
N THR A 176 -1.92 21.66 -2.64
CA THR A 176 -2.67 21.80 -1.38
C THR A 176 -4.18 21.64 -1.58
N GLY A 177 -4.71 22.14 -2.69
CA GLY A 177 -6.11 21.95 -3.09
C GLY A 177 -6.43 20.47 -3.37
N LEU A 178 -5.58 19.79 -4.16
CA LEU A 178 -5.75 18.38 -4.50
C LEU A 178 -5.68 17.46 -3.26
N LEU A 179 -4.89 17.85 -2.27
CA LEU A 179 -4.72 17.09 -1.02
C LEU A 179 -5.70 17.49 0.09
N ASN A 180 -6.55 18.51 -0.13
CA ASN A 180 -7.43 19.09 0.87
C ASN A 180 -6.68 19.49 2.17
N MET A 181 -5.50 20.10 2.02
CA MET A 181 -4.63 20.49 3.14
C MET A 181 -4.21 21.94 3.03
N SER A 182 -4.02 22.62 4.18
CA SER A 182 -3.37 23.93 4.17
C SER A 182 -1.88 23.80 3.80
N ALA A 183 -1.30 24.82 3.18
CA ALA A 183 0.13 24.88 2.84
C ALA A 183 1.04 24.63 4.07
N ARG A 184 0.64 25.15 5.23
CA ARG A 184 1.34 24.93 6.51
C ARG A 184 1.31 23.45 6.94
N THR A 185 0.15 22.81 6.82
CA THR A 185 -0.01 21.39 7.16
C THR A 185 0.81 20.52 6.23
N LEU A 186 0.76 20.79 4.93
CA LEU A 186 1.52 20.05 3.92
C LEU A 186 3.04 20.17 4.15
N ARG A 187 3.55 21.41 4.37
CA ARG A 187 4.98 21.61 4.67
C ARG A 187 5.42 20.84 5.91
N ARG A 188 4.68 20.94 7.01
CA ARG A 188 4.99 20.23 8.26
C ARG A 188 5.03 18.71 8.09
N ARG A 189 4.12 18.13 7.26
CA ARG A 189 4.11 16.70 6.98
C ARG A 189 5.31 16.28 6.13
N LEU A 190 5.66 17.06 5.11
CA LEU A 190 6.85 16.83 4.28
C LEU A 190 8.15 16.92 5.10
N GLU A 191 8.25 17.89 5.99
CA GLU A 191 9.38 18.05 6.91
C GLU A 191 9.50 16.86 7.87
N LYS A 192 8.37 16.38 8.41
CA LYS A 192 8.34 15.16 9.24
C LYS A 192 8.81 13.92 8.49
N GLU A 193 8.57 13.84 7.18
CA GLU A 193 9.07 12.78 6.31
C GLU A 193 10.49 13.04 5.77
N GLY A 194 11.17 14.10 6.22
CA GLY A 194 12.54 14.44 5.81
C GLY A 194 12.67 14.82 4.33
N THR A 195 11.60 15.36 3.71
CA THR A 195 11.56 15.66 2.28
C THR A 195 10.93 17.04 2.00
N SER A 196 10.85 17.41 0.71
CA SER A 196 10.16 18.58 0.20
C SER A 196 9.49 18.26 -1.13
N TYR A 197 8.51 19.08 -1.55
CA TYR A 197 7.84 18.89 -2.82
C TYR A 197 8.82 18.89 -4.00
N GLN A 198 9.81 19.80 -4.00
CA GLN A 198 10.85 19.82 -5.04
C GLN A 198 11.65 18.52 -5.07
N ARG A 199 12.04 17.99 -3.89
CA ARG A 199 12.78 16.73 -3.80
C ARG A 199 11.99 15.54 -4.31
N ILE A 200 10.67 15.53 -4.09
CA ILE A 200 9.77 14.50 -4.62
C ILE A 200 9.72 14.55 -6.15
N LYS A 201 9.56 15.76 -6.72
CA LYS A 201 9.61 15.95 -8.20
C LYS A 201 10.93 15.50 -8.78
N ASP A 202 12.04 15.89 -8.17
CA ASP A 202 13.38 15.51 -8.62
C ASP A 202 13.61 14.00 -8.58
N ASN A 203 13.19 13.35 -7.49
CA ASN A 203 13.28 11.89 -7.37
C ASN A 203 12.43 11.17 -8.42
N ALA A 204 11.20 11.63 -8.64
CA ALA A 204 10.29 11.03 -9.61
C ALA A 204 10.87 11.13 -11.04
N ARG A 205 11.37 12.29 -11.43
CA ARG A 205 12.03 12.49 -12.72
C ARG A 205 13.32 11.66 -12.87
N ARG A 206 14.11 11.57 -11.79
CA ARG A 206 15.33 10.74 -11.77
C ARG A 206 15.01 9.26 -12.01
N ASP A 207 14.04 8.73 -11.25
CA ASP A 207 13.68 7.30 -11.30
C ASP A 207 13.15 6.94 -12.70
N MET A 208 12.34 7.82 -13.29
CA MET A 208 11.86 7.67 -14.66
C MET A 208 12.98 7.73 -15.68
N ALA A 209 13.88 8.71 -15.56
CA ALA A 209 15.03 8.84 -16.45
C ALA A 209 15.92 7.60 -16.41
N ILE A 210 16.23 7.07 -15.22
CA ILE A 210 17.01 5.83 -15.05
C ILE A 210 16.30 4.66 -15.73
N SER A 211 14.98 4.51 -15.52
CA SER A 211 14.20 3.45 -16.16
C SER A 211 14.21 3.52 -17.68
N MET A 212 14.16 4.73 -18.25
CA MET A 212 14.16 4.93 -19.70
C MET A 212 15.54 4.73 -20.32
N LEU A 213 16.59 5.26 -19.68
CA LEU A 213 17.98 5.10 -20.14
C LEU A 213 18.45 3.64 -20.08
N SER A 214 17.80 2.81 -19.23
CA SER A 214 18.09 1.37 -19.14
C SER A 214 17.41 0.55 -20.25
N ARG A 215 16.57 1.16 -21.09
CA ARG A 215 15.89 0.50 -22.20
C ARG A 215 16.65 0.80 -23.49
N ASP A 216 16.92 -0.23 -24.28
CA ASP A 216 17.57 -0.07 -25.57
C ASP A 216 16.72 0.80 -26.51
N GLY A 217 17.37 1.73 -27.23
CA GLY A 217 16.77 2.48 -28.32
C GLY A 217 16.33 3.91 -28.02
N MET A 218 16.49 4.42 -26.79
CA MET A 218 16.19 5.82 -26.47
C MET A 218 17.45 6.67 -26.36
N THR A 219 17.45 7.83 -27.00
CA THR A 219 18.52 8.79 -26.88
C THR A 219 18.39 9.62 -25.60
N VAL A 220 19.49 10.16 -25.10
CA VAL A 220 19.50 11.04 -23.92
C VAL A 220 18.61 12.27 -24.12
N SER A 221 18.52 12.79 -25.34
CA SER A 221 17.66 13.93 -25.67
C SER A 221 16.18 13.61 -25.59
N GLU A 222 15.77 12.44 -26.09
CA GLU A 222 14.37 11.95 -25.97
C GLU A 222 13.99 11.74 -24.51
N VAL A 223 14.87 11.14 -23.71
CA VAL A 223 14.64 10.97 -22.27
C VAL A 223 14.51 12.31 -21.57
N ALA A 224 15.36 13.30 -21.90
CA ALA A 224 15.28 14.65 -21.33
C ALA A 224 13.89 15.27 -21.56
N GLU A 225 13.38 15.19 -22.78
CA GLU A 225 12.05 15.71 -23.13
C GLU A 225 10.94 14.98 -22.37
N LEU A 226 10.98 13.65 -22.31
CA LEU A 226 9.98 12.83 -21.62
C LEU A 226 9.93 13.07 -20.11
N VAL A 227 11.05 13.43 -19.49
CA VAL A 227 11.09 13.80 -18.07
C VAL A 227 10.90 15.31 -17.81
N GLY A 228 10.47 16.05 -18.86
CA GLY A 228 10.02 17.43 -18.74
C GLY A 228 11.13 18.47 -18.75
N PHE A 229 12.25 18.21 -19.45
CA PHE A 229 13.30 19.21 -19.70
C PHE A 229 13.24 19.69 -21.15
N SER A 230 13.10 20.99 -21.33
CA SER A 230 13.18 21.63 -22.64
C SER A 230 14.63 21.81 -23.16
N ASP A 231 15.62 21.76 -22.25
CA ASP A 231 17.05 21.87 -22.57
C ASP A 231 17.77 20.58 -22.09
N PRO A 232 18.35 19.81 -23.04
CA PRO A 232 19.15 18.63 -22.70
C PRO A 232 20.33 18.92 -21.76
N SER A 233 20.92 20.12 -21.86
CA SER A 233 22.03 20.51 -20.98
C SER A 233 21.56 20.69 -19.53
N ALA A 234 20.36 21.21 -19.32
CA ALA A 234 19.74 21.29 -17.98
C ALA A 234 19.46 19.89 -17.42
N PHE A 235 18.99 18.98 -18.27
CA PHE A 235 18.81 17.57 -17.88
C PHE A 235 20.13 16.93 -17.46
N HIS A 236 21.20 17.06 -18.26
CA HIS A 236 22.52 16.52 -17.91
C HIS A 236 23.03 16.99 -16.56
N ARG A 237 22.92 18.30 -16.27
CA ARG A 237 23.30 18.86 -14.97
C ARG A 237 22.48 18.29 -13.82
N SER A 238 21.16 18.20 -14.03
CA SER A 238 20.23 17.69 -13.02
C SER A 238 20.44 16.19 -12.77
N PHE A 239 20.59 15.39 -13.82
CA PHE A 239 20.82 13.96 -13.72
C PHE A 239 22.14 13.65 -12.99
N LYS A 240 23.23 14.36 -13.34
CA LYS A 240 24.50 14.24 -12.63
C LYS A 240 24.39 14.62 -11.15
N LYS A 241 23.59 15.66 -10.82
CA LYS A 241 23.32 16.06 -9.43
C LYS A 241 22.55 14.97 -8.67
N TRP A 242 21.60 14.28 -9.33
CA TRP A 242 20.75 13.27 -8.72
C TRP A 242 21.46 11.92 -8.52
N THR A 243 22.30 11.51 -9.49
CA THR A 243 22.89 10.17 -9.56
C THR A 243 24.39 10.12 -9.30
N GLY A 244 25.06 11.27 -9.38
CA GLY A 244 26.53 11.36 -9.35
C GLY A 244 27.21 11.06 -10.69
N GLN A 245 26.47 10.62 -11.71
CA GLN A 245 26.99 10.19 -13.03
C GLN A 245 26.30 10.94 -14.16
N SER A 246 26.93 10.98 -15.35
CA SER A 246 26.29 11.49 -16.56
C SER A 246 25.25 10.50 -17.10
N PRO A 247 24.22 10.96 -17.84
CA PRO A 247 23.18 10.07 -18.40
C PRO A 247 23.63 9.26 -19.64
N GLY A 248 24.88 9.38 -20.07
CA GLY A 248 25.47 8.64 -21.17
C GLY A 248 26.96 8.83 -21.21
#